data_839beab2b0a284d3ba4ba427f781fd47
#
_entry.id   839beab2b0a284d3ba4ba427f781fd47
#
_cell.length_a   1.000
_cell.length_b   1.000
_cell.length_c   1.000
_cell.angle_alpha   90.00
_cell.angle_beta   90.00
_cell.angle_gamma   90.00
#
_symmetry.space_group_name_H-M   'P 1'
#
loop_
_entity.id
_entity.type
_entity.pdbx_description
1 polymer ?
#
loop_
_entity_poly.entity_id
_entity_poly.type
_entity_poly.pdbx_seq_one_letter_code
_entity_poly.pdbx_strand_id
1 'polypeptide(L)'
;MQVVVQDDGEIMAAVQRGDSFALGVLYNRYGAVVYRLALRILQRSQDAEDLTQEIFLSLETTTPYNSQRVNLLNFLLTLTRSRALNRIRQGRSRGRLLKACQHNHLTNVPNLPMENAALSELSQRVASALETLPPNQRQVLELAYYEGLSQSEITQKLAIPLGTVKTRSRQGLLKLKNLLQDLVE
;
A
#
# COMPACT_ATOMS: atom_id res chain seq x y z
N MET A 1 25.20 -26.76 0.42
CA MET A 1 24.49 -25.97 1.43
C MET A 1 23.06 -25.80 0.90
N GLN A 2 22.11 -26.63 1.35
CA GLN A 2 20.71 -26.59 0.92
C GLN A 2 20.10 -25.29 1.45
N VAL A 3 19.62 -24.44 0.55
CA VAL A 3 18.78 -23.31 0.91
C VAL A 3 17.44 -23.91 1.33
N VAL A 4 17.25 -24.07 2.64
CA VAL A 4 15.93 -24.35 3.20
C VAL A 4 15.08 -23.13 2.85
N VAL A 5 14.11 -23.29 1.96
CA VAL A 5 13.10 -22.27 1.70
C VAL A 5 12.24 -22.20 2.96
N GLN A 6 12.65 -21.38 3.92
CA GLN A 6 11.86 -21.11 5.09
C GLN A 6 10.60 -20.36 4.66
N ASP A 7 9.45 -20.80 5.17
CA ASP A 7 8.17 -20.13 4.97
C ASP A 7 8.21 -18.70 5.55
N ASP A 8 7.61 -17.74 4.86
CA ASP A 8 7.56 -16.34 5.30
C ASP A 8 6.94 -16.18 6.69
N GLY A 9 6.00 -17.06 7.06
CA GLY A 9 5.38 -17.07 8.38
C GLY A 9 6.37 -17.44 9.48
N GLU A 10 7.23 -18.44 9.24
CA GLU A 10 8.28 -18.87 10.20
C GLU A 10 9.35 -17.80 10.35
N ILE A 11 9.80 -17.21 9.23
CA ILE A 11 10.78 -16.12 9.26
C ILE A 11 10.20 -14.92 10.01
N MET A 12 8.96 -14.55 9.73
CA MET A 12 8.31 -13.42 10.40
C MET A 12 8.12 -13.68 11.90
N ALA A 13 7.80 -14.90 12.30
CA ALA A 13 7.75 -15.27 13.72
C ALA A 13 9.11 -15.17 14.41
N ALA A 14 10.22 -15.47 13.70
CA ALA A 14 11.57 -15.28 14.22
C ALA A 14 11.90 -13.79 14.39
N VAL A 15 11.55 -12.95 13.40
CA VAL A 15 11.69 -11.48 13.49
C VAL A 15 10.95 -10.92 14.71
N GLN A 16 9.73 -11.36 14.96
CA GLN A 16 8.94 -10.92 16.12
C GLN A 16 9.54 -11.34 17.47
N ARG A 17 10.42 -12.35 17.48
CA ARG A 17 11.21 -12.73 18.66
C ARG A 17 12.55 -11.97 18.77
N GLY A 18 12.84 -11.03 17.85
CA GLY A 18 14.06 -10.23 17.86
C GLY A 18 15.23 -10.87 17.11
N ASP A 19 14.99 -11.84 16.21
CA ASP A 19 16.04 -12.44 15.40
C ASP A 19 16.42 -11.50 14.23
N SER A 20 17.55 -10.81 14.38
CA SER A 20 18.08 -9.88 13.38
C SER A 20 18.53 -10.58 12.08
N PHE A 21 18.94 -11.86 12.15
CA PHE A 21 19.27 -12.64 10.95
C PHE A 21 18.01 -12.90 10.11
N ALA A 22 16.91 -13.28 10.76
CA ALA A 22 15.61 -13.44 10.09
C ALA A 22 15.12 -12.13 9.45
N LEU A 23 15.33 -10.99 10.12
CA LEU A 23 15.04 -9.67 9.54
C LEU A 23 15.88 -9.42 8.28
N GLY A 24 17.17 -9.74 8.31
CA GLY A 24 18.05 -9.65 7.14
C GLY A 24 17.58 -10.51 5.96
N VAL A 25 17.07 -11.72 6.22
CA VAL A 25 16.49 -12.60 5.19
C VAL A 25 15.27 -11.94 4.54
N LEU A 26 14.34 -11.38 5.33
CA LEU A 26 13.19 -10.66 4.79
C LEU A 26 13.58 -9.41 4.01
N TYR A 27 14.58 -8.68 4.50
CA TYR A 27 15.09 -7.50 3.79
C TYR A 27 15.66 -7.87 2.42
N ASN A 28 16.48 -8.92 2.35
CA ASN A 28 17.03 -9.41 1.09
C ASN A 28 15.96 -9.90 0.11
N ARG A 29 14.88 -10.52 0.62
CA ARG A 29 13.78 -11.04 -0.19
C ARG A 29 12.85 -9.95 -0.71
N TYR A 30 12.51 -8.97 0.11
CA TYR A 30 11.44 -8.00 -0.16
C TYR A 30 11.89 -6.54 -0.21
N GLY A 31 13.10 -6.21 0.23
CA GLY A 31 13.58 -4.82 0.35
C GLY A 31 13.53 -4.06 -0.97
N ALA A 32 13.95 -4.70 -2.07
CA ALA A 32 13.92 -4.06 -3.39
C ALA A 32 12.50 -3.73 -3.88
N VAL A 33 11.50 -4.56 -3.56
CA VAL A 33 10.10 -4.32 -3.96
C VAL A 33 9.49 -3.21 -3.12
N VAL A 34 9.74 -3.23 -1.81
CA VAL A 34 9.31 -2.19 -0.86
C VAL A 34 9.91 -0.84 -1.24
N TYR A 35 11.22 -0.79 -1.49
CA TYR A 35 11.93 0.41 -1.91
C TYR A 35 11.37 1.01 -3.21
N ARG A 36 11.18 0.18 -4.25
CA ARG A 36 10.61 0.63 -5.53
C ARG A 36 9.21 1.24 -5.35
N LEU A 37 8.37 0.65 -4.52
CA LEU A 37 7.05 1.21 -4.22
C LEU A 37 7.16 2.54 -3.45
N ALA A 38 8.03 2.60 -2.43
CA ALA A 38 8.29 3.81 -1.67
C ALA A 38 8.81 4.95 -2.57
N LEU A 39 9.80 4.66 -3.44
CA LEU A 39 10.37 5.60 -4.39
C LEU A 39 9.32 6.12 -5.38
N ARG A 40 8.48 5.22 -5.89
CA ARG A 40 7.39 5.59 -6.79
C ARG A 40 6.41 6.59 -6.17
N ILE A 41 6.12 6.45 -4.87
CA ILE A 41 5.16 7.29 -4.16
C ILE A 41 5.82 8.59 -3.67
N LEU A 42 7.01 8.50 -3.09
CA LEU A 42 7.71 9.64 -2.46
C LEU A 42 8.52 10.48 -3.45
N GLN A 43 8.95 9.88 -4.58
CA GLN A 43 9.74 10.50 -5.66
C GLN A 43 11.08 11.09 -5.20
N ARG A 44 11.60 10.66 -4.05
CA ARG A 44 12.90 11.04 -3.50
C ARG A 44 13.58 9.80 -2.96
N SER A 45 14.80 9.51 -3.43
CA SER A 45 15.55 8.29 -3.06
C SER A 45 15.79 8.20 -1.57
N GLN A 46 16.24 9.27 -0.95
CA GLN A 46 16.52 9.31 0.48
C GLN A 46 15.27 9.02 1.33
N ASP A 47 14.14 9.67 1.02
CA ASP A 47 12.88 9.41 1.73
C ASP A 47 12.38 7.97 1.53
N ALA A 48 12.68 7.36 0.37
CA ALA A 48 12.32 5.99 0.07
C ALA A 48 13.20 4.98 0.82
N GLU A 49 14.50 5.25 0.91
CA GLU A 49 15.46 4.45 1.70
C GLU A 49 15.08 4.47 3.19
N ASP A 50 14.87 5.66 3.74
CA ASP A 50 14.46 5.85 5.13
C ASP A 50 13.14 5.13 5.43
N LEU A 51 12.16 5.22 4.53
CA LEU A 51 10.89 4.52 4.71
C LEU A 51 11.05 3.02 4.64
N THR A 52 11.89 2.53 3.72
CA THR A 52 12.16 1.10 3.59
C THR A 52 12.76 0.55 4.89
N GLN A 53 13.77 1.20 5.42
CA GLN A 53 14.39 0.82 6.70
C GLN A 53 13.37 0.85 7.85
N GLU A 54 12.60 1.93 7.97
CA GLU A 54 11.54 2.08 8.98
C GLU A 54 10.54 0.93 8.94
N ILE A 55 10.12 0.50 7.74
CA ILE A 55 9.17 -0.61 7.57
C ILE A 55 9.75 -1.90 8.14
N PHE A 56 10.96 -2.27 7.73
CA PHE A 56 11.56 -3.52 8.22
C PHE A 56 11.83 -3.50 9.71
N LEU A 57 12.37 -2.42 10.27
CA LEU A 57 12.57 -2.27 11.71
C LEU A 57 11.24 -2.35 12.50
N SER A 58 10.15 -1.84 11.93
CA SER A 58 8.85 -1.91 12.60
C SER A 58 8.23 -3.31 12.66
N LEU A 59 8.75 -4.27 11.88
CA LEU A 59 8.27 -5.66 11.93
C LEU A 59 8.61 -6.34 13.25
N GLU A 60 9.66 -5.92 13.92
CA GLU A 60 10.07 -6.45 15.22
C GLU A 60 9.12 -6.05 16.36
N THR A 61 8.58 -4.84 16.31
CA THR A 61 8.00 -4.23 17.52
C THR A 61 6.50 -3.91 17.45
N THR A 62 5.98 -3.51 16.29
CA THR A 62 4.72 -2.75 16.30
C THR A 62 3.63 -3.32 15.38
N THR A 63 3.95 -4.29 14.54
CA THR A 63 3.05 -4.61 13.43
C THR A 63 2.43 -5.99 13.60
N PRO A 64 1.13 -6.09 13.99
CA PRO A 64 0.45 -7.38 14.07
C PRO A 64 0.31 -7.97 12.67
N TYR A 65 1.19 -8.90 12.33
CA TYR A 65 1.10 -9.72 11.14
C TYR A 65 0.45 -11.06 11.47
N ASN A 66 -0.49 -11.48 10.64
CA ASN A 66 -1.13 -12.80 10.74
C ASN A 66 -0.98 -13.52 9.39
N SER A 67 -0.08 -14.51 9.35
CA SER A 67 0.22 -15.31 8.15
C SER A 67 -0.99 -16.06 7.59
N GLN A 68 -1.96 -16.41 8.44
CA GLN A 68 -3.18 -17.10 8.00
C GLN A 68 -4.15 -16.20 7.22
N ARG A 69 -4.00 -14.88 7.34
CA ARG A 69 -4.94 -13.92 6.73
C ARG A 69 -4.38 -13.19 5.52
N VAL A 70 -3.08 -12.95 5.47
CA VAL A 70 -2.47 -12.12 4.44
C VAL A 70 -1.08 -12.64 4.09
N ASN A 71 -0.77 -12.74 2.81
CA ASN A 71 0.58 -12.97 2.32
C ASN A 71 1.51 -11.83 2.75
N LEU A 72 2.74 -12.16 3.16
CA LEU A 72 3.70 -11.18 3.71
C LEU A 72 4.03 -10.07 2.71
N LEU A 73 4.21 -10.38 1.44
CA LEU A 73 4.45 -9.37 0.41
C LEU A 73 3.31 -8.35 0.33
N ASN A 74 2.06 -8.82 0.29
CA ASN A 74 0.89 -7.94 0.24
C ASN A 74 0.77 -7.07 1.50
N PHE A 75 1.11 -7.62 2.65
CA PHE A 75 1.18 -6.89 3.90
C PHE A 75 2.23 -5.77 3.84
N LEU A 76 3.46 -6.07 3.42
CA LEU A 76 4.54 -5.10 3.27
C LEU A 76 4.19 -3.98 2.28
N LEU A 77 3.61 -4.32 1.13
CA LEU A 77 3.20 -3.34 0.13
C LEU A 77 2.09 -2.42 0.65
N THR A 78 1.11 -2.97 1.38
CA THR A 78 0.04 -2.17 2.01
C THR A 78 0.60 -1.23 3.06
N LEU A 79 1.51 -1.72 3.90
CA LEU A 79 2.18 -0.92 4.93
C LEU A 79 3.02 0.20 4.32
N THR A 80 3.82 -0.14 3.29
CA THR A 80 4.66 0.83 2.54
C THR A 80 3.80 1.95 1.97
N ARG A 81 2.73 1.59 1.27
CA ARG A 81 1.83 2.57 0.67
C ARG A 81 1.21 3.49 1.73
N SER A 82 0.67 2.91 2.79
CA SER A 82 0.03 3.67 3.87
C SER A 82 1.00 4.68 4.50
N ARG A 83 2.22 4.26 4.84
CA ARG A 83 3.23 5.13 5.45
C ARG A 83 3.75 6.19 4.48
N ALA A 84 4.01 5.84 3.21
CA ALA A 84 4.43 6.78 2.18
C ALA A 84 3.41 7.91 2.00
N LEU A 85 2.12 7.56 1.87
CA LEU A 85 1.05 8.54 1.74
C LEU A 85 0.90 9.41 2.99
N ASN A 86 1.08 8.84 4.18
CA ASN A 86 1.10 9.62 5.43
C ASN A 86 2.26 10.62 5.48
N ARG A 87 3.46 10.25 5.03
CA ARG A 87 4.61 11.18 4.93
C ARG A 87 4.30 12.35 4.00
N ILE A 88 3.73 12.10 2.82
CA ILE A 88 3.31 13.16 1.88
C ILE A 88 2.30 14.11 2.54
N ARG A 89 1.30 13.58 3.27
CA ARG A 89 0.30 14.41 3.95
C ARG A 89 0.91 15.27 5.05
N GLN A 90 1.78 14.69 5.88
CA GLN A 90 2.47 15.42 6.94
C GLN A 90 3.37 16.52 6.38
N GLY A 91 4.09 16.25 5.29
CA GLY A 91 4.90 17.23 4.58
C GLY A 91 4.06 18.39 4.04
N ARG A 92 2.86 18.10 3.49
CA ARG A 92 1.91 19.11 3.01
C ARG A 92 1.30 19.93 4.16
N SER A 93 0.98 19.29 5.27
CA SER A 93 0.45 20.00 6.45
C SER A 93 1.48 20.97 7.03
N ARG A 94 2.76 20.56 7.12
CA ARG A 94 3.86 21.46 7.52
C ARG A 94 4.11 22.57 6.49
N GLY A 95 4.01 22.26 5.19
CA GLY A 95 4.16 23.25 4.11
C GLY A 95 2.98 24.23 4.01
N ARG A 96 1.76 23.83 4.40
CA ARG A 96 0.58 24.73 4.46
C ARG A 96 0.69 25.79 5.56
N LEU A 97 1.37 25.49 6.66
CA LEU A 97 1.68 26.49 7.68
C LEU A 97 2.72 27.53 7.20
N LEU A 98 3.50 27.20 6.15
CA LEU A 98 4.52 28.09 5.58
C LEU A 98 4.14 28.72 4.25
N LYS A 99 3.10 28.23 3.55
CA LYS A 99 2.64 28.76 2.25
C LYS A 99 1.12 28.66 2.11
N ALA A 100 0.41 29.66 2.55
CA ALA A 100 -0.91 29.97 2.05
C ALA A 100 -0.77 30.49 0.60
N CYS A 101 -0.50 29.62 -0.36
CA CYS A 101 -0.66 29.80 -1.83
C CYS A 101 0.07 28.68 -2.57
N GLN A 102 -0.66 27.71 -3.01
CA GLN A 102 -0.61 27.12 -4.35
C GLN A 102 -1.30 25.77 -4.35
N HIS A 103 -2.46 25.77 -4.98
CA HIS A 103 -3.15 24.57 -5.43
C HIS A 103 -2.27 23.86 -6.45
N ASN A 104 -1.95 22.59 -6.20
CA ASN A 104 -1.65 21.69 -7.29
C ASN A 104 -2.20 20.28 -7.00
N HIS A 105 -3.13 19.92 -7.85
CA HIS A 105 -3.72 18.60 -7.97
C HIS A 105 -2.63 17.54 -8.19
N LEU A 106 -2.55 16.55 -7.30
CA LEU A 106 -1.85 15.31 -7.58
C LEU A 106 -2.79 14.30 -8.21
N THR A 107 -3.14 14.56 -9.44
CA THR A 107 -3.67 13.56 -10.36
C THR A 107 -2.57 13.18 -11.34
N ASN A 108 -1.48 12.59 -10.86
CA ASN A 108 -0.61 11.83 -11.73
C ASN A 108 0.28 10.95 -10.84
N VAL A 109 -0.09 9.69 -10.73
CA VAL A 109 0.91 8.65 -10.52
C VAL A 109 1.71 8.63 -11.82
N PRO A 110 3.00 9.04 -11.83
CA PRO A 110 3.76 9.00 -13.06
C PRO A 110 3.74 7.54 -13.57
N ASN A 111 3.21 7.34 -14.77
CA ASN A 111 3.47 6.12 -15.50
C ASN A 111 4.97 6.09 -15.75
N LEU A 112 5.71 5.34 -14.94
CA LEU A 112 7.04 4.90 -15.34
C LEU A 112 6.88 4.10 -16.64
N PRO A 113 7.78 4.28 -17.63
CA PRO A 113 7.75 3.47 -18.84
C PRO A 113 7.76 2.02 -18.41
N MET A 114 6.68 1.33 -18.71
CA MET A 114 6.48 -0.06 -18.33
C MET A 114 7.16 -0.94 -19.37
N GLU A 115 8.18 -1.62 -18.92
CA GLU A 115 8.84 -2.67 -19.70
C GLU A 115 8.01 -3.96 -19.86
N ASN A 116 6.73 -4.00 -19.44
CA ASN A 116 5.93 -5.22 -19.58
C ASN A 116 4.51 -4.91 -20.05
N ALA A 117 4.17 -5.36 -21.25
CA ALA A 117 2.81 -5.36 -21.80
C ALA A 117 1.78 -6.00 -20.85
N ALA A 118 2.17 -7.04 -20.11
CA ALA A 118 1.36 -7.72 -19.09
C ALA A 118 0.90 -6.81 -17.94
N LEU A 119 1.75 -5.87 -17.48
CA LEU A 119 1.34 -4.92 -16.44
C LEU A 119 0.39 -3.84 -16.97
N SER A 120 0.47 -3.51 -18.28
CA SER A 120 -0.47 -2.60 -18.93
C SER A 120 -1.86 -3.23 -19.01
N GLU A 121 -1.93 -4.48 -19.45
CA GLU A 121 -3.18 -5.24 -19.51
C GLU A 121 -3.81 -5.39 -18.12
N LEU A 122 -3.03 -5.77 -17.11
CA LEU A 122 -3.48 -5.85 -15.72
C LEU A 122 -4.05 -4.51 -15.23
N SER A 123 -3.38 -3.41 -15.53
CA SER A 123 -3.85 -2.07 -15.14
C SER A 123 -5.17 -1.71 -15.81
N GLN A 124 -5.34 -2.04 -17.09
CA GLN A 124 -6.60 -1.83 -17.82
C GLN A 124 -7.73 -2.70 -17.27
N ARG A 125 -7.47 -3.96 -16.97
CA ARG A 125 -8.47 -4.86 -16.37
C ARG A 125 -8.92 -4.39 -14.99
N VAL A 126 -7.99 -3.92 -14.14
CA VAL A 126 -8.35 -3.33 -12.84
C VAL A 126 -9.16 -2.05 -13.02
N ALA A 127 -8.81 -1.17 -13.96
CA ALA A 127 -9.57 0.04 -14.24
C ALA A 127 -11.00 -0.29 -14.71
N SER A 128 -11.16 -1.20 -15.65
CA SER A 128 -12.46 -1.65 -16.12
C SER A 128 -13.30 -2.31 -15.03
N ALA A 129 -12.68 -3.12 -14.15
CA ALA A 129 -13.37 -3.71 -13.02
C ALA A 129 -13.84 -2.64 -12.00
N LEU A 130 -13.06 -1.59 -11.79
CA LEU A 130 -13.47 -0.45 -10.96
C LEU A 130 -14.67 0.29 -11.54
N GLU A 131 -14.76 0.42 -12.87
CA GLU A 131 -15.88 1.08 -13.56
C GLU A 131 -17.19 0.31 -13.40
N THR A 132 -17.16 -0.99 -13.23
CA THR A 132 -18.36 -1.81 -13.00
C THR A 132 -18.90 -1.74 -11.58
N LEU A 133 -18.15 -1.16 -10.64
CA LEU A 133 -18.62 -1.01 -9.26
C LEU A 133 -19.72 0.05 -9.13
N PRO A 134 -20.67 -0.12 -8.19
CA PRO A 134 -21.59 0.94 -7.82
C PRO A 134 -20.84 2.23 -7.48
N PRO A 135 -21.31 3.42 -7.93
CA PRO A 135 -20.59 4.68 -7.78
C PRO A 135 -20.14 4.99 -6.35
N ASN A 136 -20.95 4.65 -5.36
CA ASN A 136 -20.66 4.89 -3.95
C ASN A 136 -19.56 3.96 -3.38
N GLN A 137 -19.40 2.74 -3.90
CA GLN A 137 -18.32 1.82 -3.55
C GLN A 137 -17.03 2.22 -4.25
N ARG A 138 -17.11 2.51 -5.55
CA ARG A 138 -16.01 2.99 -6.37
C ARG A 138 -15.38 4.26 -5.78
N GLN A 139 -16.19 5.27 -5.46
CA GLN A 139 -15.73 6.54 -4.88
C GLN A 139 -14.91 6.32 -3.59
N VAL A 140 -15.37 5.48 -2.67
CA VAL A 140 -14.66 5.20 -1.43
C VAL A 140 -13.33 4.50 -1.70
N LEU A 141 -13.27 3.58 -2.67
CA LEU A 141 -12.04 2.89 -3.04
C LEU A 141 -11.06 3.83 -3.76
N GLU A 142 -11.55 4.70 -4.64
CA GLU A 142 -10.72 5.70 -5.32
C GLU A 142 -10.09 6.67 -4.32
N LEU A 143 -10.86 7.19 -3.37
CA LEU A 143 -10.34 8.05 -2.31
C LEU A 143 -9.30 7.34 -1.42
N ALA A 144 -9.54 6.09 -1.07
CA ALA A 144 -8.59 5.31 -0.30
C ALA A 144 -7.32 4.99 -1.09
N TYR A 145 -7.49 4.60 -2.36
CA TYR A 145 -6.39 4.11 -3.18
C TYR A 145 -5.63 5.21 -3.91
N TYR A 146 -6.28 6.11 -4.62
CA TYR A 146 -5.60 7.14 -5.41
C TYR A 146 -5.26 8.38 -4.58
N GLU A 147 -6.15 8.82 -3.68
CA GLU A 147 -5.88 9.96 -2.81
C GLU A 147 -5.23 9.52 -1.48
N GLY A 148 -5.20 8.23 -1.20
CA GLY A 148 -4.60 7.64 -0.01
C GLY A 148 -5.29 8.06 1.28
N LEU A 149 -6.55 8.44 1.26
CA LEU A 149 -7.28 8.88 2.45
C LEU A 149 -7.54 7.70 3.41
N SER A 150 -7.38 7.95 4.70
CA SER A 150 -7.84 7.02 5.73
C SER A 150 -9.38 6.97 5.74
N GLN A 151 -9.94 5.92 6.33
CA GLN A 151 -11.41 5.81 6.44
C GLN A 151 -12.03 6.98 7.21
N SER A 152 -11.33 7.53 8.20
CA SER A 152 -11.77 8.71 8.94
C SER A 152 -11.78 9.97 8.08
N GLU A 153 -10.76 10.17 7.23
CA GLU A 153 -10.70 11.30 6.29
C GLU A 153 -11.77 11.18 5.21
N ILE A 154 -12.04 9.96 4.73
CA ILE A 154 -13.14 9.69 3.78
C ILE A 154 -14.49 10.03 4.42
N THR A 155 -14.69 9.69 5.69
CA THR A 155 -15.88 10.06 6.46
C THR A 155 -16.09 11.56 6.45
N GLN A 156 -15.05 12.33 6.71
CA GLN A 156 -15.11 13.81 6.70
C GLN A 156 -15.35 14.35 5.29
N LYS A 157 -14.63 13.79 4.29
CA LYS A 157 -14.71 14.27 2.90
C LYS A 157 -16.08 14.01 2.26
N LEU A 158 -16.69 12.87 2.54
CA LEU A 158 -17.98 12.47 1.98
C LEU A 158 -19.16 12.79 2.90
N ALA A 159 -18.92 13.28 4.11
CA ALA A 159 -19.94 13.51 5.14
C ALA A 159 -20.84 12.29 5.40
N ILE A 160 -20.26 11.08 5.44
CA ILE A 160 -20.97 9.82 5.71
C ILE A 160 -20.39 9.12 6.93
N PRO A 161 -21.16 8.30 7.66
CA PRO A 161 -20.68 7.59 8.85
C PRO A 161 -19.52 6.64 8.55
N LEU A 162 -18.59 6.48 9.51
CA LEU A 162 -17.45 5.56 9.39
C LEU A 162 -17.87 4.12 9.08
N GLY A 163 -18.98 3.65 9.67
CA GLY A 163 -19.56 2.34 9.38
C GLY A 163 -19.96 2.18 7.92
N THR A 164 -20.47 3.24 7.31
CA THR A 164 -20.82 3.28 5.88
C THR A 164 -19.59 3.22 5.01
N VAL A 165 -18.52 3.97 5.35
CA VAL A 165 -17.23 3.90 4.64
C VAL A 165 -16.66 2.48 4.69
N LYS A 166 -16.62 1.86 5.88
CA LYS A 166 -16.15 0.48 6.07
C LYS A 166 -16.94 -0.53 5.23
N THR A 167 -18.27 -0.42 5.26
CA THR A 167 -19.15 -1.32 4.51
C THR A 167 -18.97 -1.18 3.02
N ARG A 168 -18.94 0.05 2.49
CA ARG A 168 -18.73 0.33 1.06
C ARG A 168 -17.37 -0.15 0.59
N SER A 169 -16.29 0.11 1.36
CA SER A 169 -14.94 -0.41 1.08
C SER A 169 -14.93 -1.93 1.00
N ARG A 170 -15.50 -2.62 2.00
CA ARG A 170 -15.53 -4.08 2.05
C ARG A 170 -16.29 -4.66 0.86
N GLN A 171 -17.49 -4.14 0.58
CA GLN A 171 -18.31 -4.63 -0.53
C GLN A 171 -17.64 -4.38 -1.88
N GLY A 172 -17.03 -3.20 -2.09
CA GLY A 172 -16.29 -2.88 -3.30
C GLY A 172 -15.10 -3.81 -3.51
N LEU A 173 -14.29 -4.07 -2.46
CA LEU A 173 -13.17 -5.00 -2.53
C LEU A 173 -13.60 -6.45 -2.81
N LEU A 174 -14.70 -6.91 -2.21
CA LEU A 174 -15.24 -8.25 -2.49
C LEU A 174 -15.68 -8.39 -3.95
N LYS A 175 -16.35 -7.37 -4.50
CA LYS A 175 -16.74 -7.37 -5.92
C LYS A 175 -15.53 -7.34 -6.84
N LEU A 176 -14.54 -6.50 -6.55
CA LEU A 176 -13.28 -6.47 -7.31
C LEU A 176 -12.57 -7.82 -7.28
N LYS A 177 -12.50 -8.45 -6.10
CA LYS A 177 -11.92 -9.79 -5.98
C LYS A 177 -12.62 -10.79 -6.91
N ASN A 178 -13.95 -10.80 -6.96
CA ASN A 178 -14.70 -11.72 -7.80
C ASN A 178 -14.50 -11.42 -9.30
N LEU A 179 -14.41 -10.14 -9.68
CA LEU A 179 -14.20 -9.71 -11.07
C LEU A 179 -12.77 -9.97 -11.57
N LEU A 180 -11.82 -10.08 -10.66
CA LEU A 180 -10.39 -10.25 -10.95
C LEU A 180 -9.87 -11.63 -10.47
N GLN A 181 -10.76 -12.58 -10.22
CA GLN A 181 -10.42 -13.89 -9.63
C GLN A 181 -9.44 -14.67 -10.51
N ASP A 182 -9.58 -14.56 -11.82
CA ASP A 182 -8.71 -15.14 -12.83
C ASP A 182 -7.29 -14.54 -12.90
N LEU A 183 -7.03 -13.45 -12.18
CA LEU A 183 -5.71 -12.83 -12.10
C LEU A 183 -4.96 -13.21 -10.81
N VAL A 184 -5.59 -13.96 -9.92
CA VAL A 184 -5.04 -14.28 -8.58
C VAL A 184 -4.68 -15.78 -8.48
N GLU A 185 -5.06 -16.58 -9.49
CA GLU A 185 -4.59 -17.96 -9.68
C GLU A 185 -3.24 -17.96 -10.44
#